data_c05a8f466a786433ddd2297fb5d6ab4e
#
_entry.id   c05a8f466a786433ddd2297fb5d6ab4e
#
_cell.length_a   1.000
_cell.length_b   1.000
_cell.length_c   1.000
_cell.angle_alpha   90.00
_cell.angle_beta   90.00
_cell.angle_gamma   90.00
#
_symmetry.space_group_name_H-M   'P 1'
#
loop_
_entity.id
_entity.type
_entity.pdbx_description
1 polymer ?
#
loop_
_entity_poly.entity_id
_entity_poly.type
_entity_poly.pdbx_seq_one_letter_code
_entity_poly.pdbx_strand_id
1 'polypeptide(L)'
;MCLVLVLIVRTCPHSDCLERLLSVEELEISEQLLFKAALAWAEASLEKKHVTLDAENVRKELGRVLHLIRFPAMTFTVLKERVFPTGVLTPEEVKAVVEYKERGRPSCEPFVCRGRQRVVHRFQVSAYSDDLASFCTLVRS
;
A
#
# COMPACT_ATOMS: atom_id res chain seq x y z
N MET A 1 6.33 13.78 -3.68
CA MET A 1 5.41 12.71 -4.11
C MET A 1 4.70 12.02 -2.96
N CYS A 2 5.40 11.53 -1.96
CA CYS A 2 4.78 10.85 -0.81
C CYS A 2 3.72 11.69 -0.09
N LEU A 3 3.99 12.97 0.15
CA LEU A 3 3.06 13.87 0.84
C LEU A 3 1.80 14.13 0.02
N VAL A 4 1.93 14.26 -1.29
CA VAL A 4 0.78 14.48 -2.18
C VAL A 4 -0.13 13.27 -2.20
N LEU A 5 0.43 12.06 -2.30
CA LEU A 5 -0.34 10.83 -2.24
C LEU A 5 -1.09 10.68 -0.90
N VAL A 6 -0.41 10.91 0.19
CA VAL A 6 -1.01 10.86 1.53
C VAL A 6 -2.12 11.89 1.68
N LEU A 7 -1.92 13.11 1.17
CA LEU A 7 -2.94 14.16 1.21
C LEU A 7 -4.17 13.81 0.37
N ILE A 8 -3.97 13.31 -0.85
CA ILE A 8 -5.06 12.89 -1.73
C ILE A 8 -5.86 11.77 -1.08
N VAL A 9 -5.17 10.78 -0.55
CA VAL A 9 -5.80 9.63 0.11
C VAL A 9 -6.57 10.06 1.36
N ARG A 10 -6.01 10.97 2.16
CA ARG A 10 -6.69 11.49 3.36
C ARG A 10 -7.94 12.32 3.05
N THR A 11 -7.98 12.98 1.91
CA THR A 11 -9.14 13.76 1.49
C THR A 11 -10.23 12.91 0.84
N CYS A 12 -9.91 11.69 0.45
CA CYS A 12 -10.86 10.79 -0.18
C CYS A 12 -11.84 10.21 0.86
N PRO A 13 -13.14 10.48 0.77
CA PRO A 13 -14.09 10.06 1.81
C PRO A 13 -14.44 8.57 1.77
N HIS A 14 -14.13 7.89 0.68
CA HIS A 14 -14.54 6.50 0.46
C HIS A 14 -13.36 5.56 0.23
N SER A 15 -13.46 4.36 0.79
CA SER A 15 -12.51 3.27 0.58
C SER A 15 -12.37 2.88 -0.89
N ASP A 16 -13.41 3.07 -1.69
CA ASP A 16 -13.43 2.73 -3.11
C ASP A 16 -12.33 3.41 -3.91
N CYS A 17 -12.01 4.67 -3.59
CA CYS A 17 -10.92 5.39 -4.25
C CYS A 17 -9.58 4.73 -3.96
N LEU A 18 -9.38 4.34 -2.72
CA LEU A 18 -8.15 3.67 -2.28
C LEU A 18 -8.06 2.26 -2.88
N GLU A 19 -9.18 1.53 -2.91
CA GLU A 19 -9.26 0.22 -3.57
C GLU A 19 -8.89 0.31 -5.05
N ARG A 20 -9.44 1.28 -5.76
CA ARG A 20 -9.13 1.52 -7.18
C ARG A 20 -7.66 1.83 -7.38
N LEU A 21 -7.09 2.70 -6.55
CA LEU A 21 -5.68 3.03 -6.62
C LEU A 21 -4.80 1.79 -6.41
N LEU A 22 -5.08 1.02 -5.39
CA LEU A 22 -4.31 -0.17 -5.04
C LEU A 22 -4.52 -1.33 -6.01
N SER A 23 -5.63 -1.34 -6.75
CA SER A 23 -5.91 -2.33 -7.79
C SER A 23 -5.13 -2.11 -9.07
N VAL A 24 -4.54 -0.92 -9.26
CA VAL A 24 -3.75 -0.63 -10.46
C VAL A 24 -2.47 -1.45 -10.44
N GLU A 25 -2.31 -2.28 -11.46
CA GLU A 25 -1.12 -3.15 -11.62
C GLU A 25 0.14 -2.34 -11.91
N GLU A 26 0.00 -1.28 -12.68
CA GLU A 26 1.08 -0.47 -13.23
C GLU A 26 1.36 0.78 -12.38
N LEU A 27 1.58 0.61 -11.08
CA LEU A 27 1.96 1.70 -10.20
C LEU A 27 3.46 1.71 -9.96
N GLU A 28 4.10 2.83 -10.27
CA GLU A 28 5.51 3.08 -9.96
C GLU A 28 5.73 3.64 -8.55
N ILE A 29 4.88 3.24 -7.64
CA ILE A 29 4.95 3.64 -6.23
C ILE A 29 5.34 2.41 -5.42
N SER A 30 6.24 2.59 -4.46
CA SER A 30 6.64 1.48 -3.59
C SER A 30 5.47 1.01 -2.72
N GLU A 31 5.39 -0.27 -2.48
CA GLU A 31 4.37 -0.85 -1.59
C GLU A 31 4.43 -0.26 -0.18
N GLN A 32 5.62 0.10 0.29
CA GLN A 32 5.80 0.79 1.57
C GLN A 32 5.05 2.11 1.63
N LEU A 33 5.11 2.90 0.55
CA LEU A 33 4.40 4.18 0.46
C LEU A 33 2.89 3.97 0.36
N LEU A 34 2.47 2.97 -0.38
CA LEU A 34 1.06 2.60 -0.48
C LEU A 34 0.50 2.17 0.89
N PHE A 35 1.26 1.37 1.62
CA PHE A 35 0.90 0.98 2.98
C PHE A 35 0.79 2.19 3.92
N LYS A 36 1.77 3.09 3.88
CA LYS A 36 1.77 4.32 4.67
C LYS A 36 0.55 5.20 4.34
N ALA A 37 0.23 5.34 3.06
CA ALA A 37 -0.94 6.10 2.63
C ALA A 37 -2.24 5.44 3.10
N ALA A 38 -2.34 4.13 3.01
CA ALA A 38 -3.51 3.38 3.49
C ALA A 38 -3.71 3.53 5.00
N LEU A 39 -2.64 3.45 5.79
CA LEU A 39 -2.70 3.71 7.23
C LEU A 39 -3.18 5.12 7.54
N ALA A 40 -2.61 6.12 6.88
CA ALA A 40 -2.99 7.52 7.07
C ALA A 40 -4.47 7.76 6.74
N TRP A 41 -4.97 7.11 5.69
CA TRP A 41 -6.39 7.15 5.34
C TRP A 41 -7.26 6.53 6.42
N ALA A 42 -6.91 5.34 6.89
CA ALA A 42 -7.67 4.64 7.92
C ALA A 42 -7.71 5.44 9.23
N GLU A 43 -6.57 5.98 9.65
CA GLU A 43 -6.49 6.84 10.83
C GLU A 43 -7.39 8.07 10.70
N ALA A 44 -7.31 8.78 9.58
CA ALA A 44 -8.14 9.95 9.32
C ALA A 44 -9.64 9.61 9.28
N SER A 45 -9.99 8.44 8.75
CA SER A 45 -11.37 7.96 8.72
C SER A 45 -11.90 7.65 10.13
N LEU A 46 -11.08 6.98 10.95
CA LEU A 46 -11.43 6.67 12.34
C LEU A 46 -11.55 7.94 13.19
N GLU A 47 -10.67 8.91 12.99
CA GLU A 47 -10.77 10.22 13.66
C GLU A 47 -12.10 10.92 13.35
N LYS A 48 -12.52 10.92 12.09
CA LYS A 48 -13.81 11.50 11.68
C LYS A 48 -15.00 10.77 12.31
N LYS A 49 -14.87 9.47 12.55
CA LYS A 49 -15.89 8.64 13.19
C LYS A 49 -15.82 8.68 14.71
N HIS A 50 -14.85 9.37 15.29
CA HIS A 50 -14.58 9.41 16.74
C HIS A 50 -14.35 8.03 17.33
N VAL A 51 -13.67 7.15 16.59
CA VAL A 51 -13.31 5.79 17.02
C VAL A 51 -11.84 5.77 17.45
N THR A 52 -11.52 4.95 18.43
CA THR A 52 -10.13 4.80 18.92
C THR A 52 -9.20 4.27 17.82
N LEU A 53 -7.95 4.78 17.83
CA LEU A 53 -6.92 4.40 16.86
C LEU A 53 -6.18 3.13 17.32
N ASP A 54 -6.90 2.02 17.38
CA ASP A 54 -6.34 0.71 17.70
C ASP A 54 -6.04 -0.08 16.43
N ALA A 55 -5.06 -0.98 16.51
CA ALA A 55 -4.69 -1.84 15.39
C ALA A 55 -5.89 -2.62 14.81
N GLU A 56 -6.77 -3.07 15.69
CA GLU A 56 -7.99 -3.78 15.31
C GLU A 56 -8.97 -2.88 14.53
N ASN A 57 -9.17 -1.67 15.02
CA ASN A 57 -10.06 -0.70 14.34
C ASN A 57 -9.48 -0.25 13.00
N VAL A 58 -8.17 -0.02 12.95
CA VAL A 58 -7.47 0.31 11.69
C VAL A 58 -7.61 -0.85 10.70
N ARG A 59 -7.45 -2.08 11.15
CA ARG A 59 -7.63 -3.27 10.31
C ARG A 59 -9.07 -3.37 9.77
N LYS A 60 -10.05 -3.16 10.61
CA LYS A 60 -11.47 -3.16 10.21
C LYS A 60 -11.77 -2.07 9.17
N GLU A 61 -11.22 -0.89 9.38
CA GLU A 61 -11.39 0.24 8.47
C GLU A 61 -10.74 -0.01 7.11
N LEU A 62 -9.55 -0.60 7.09
CA LEU A 62 -8.88 -0.98 5.86
C LEU A 62 -9.62 -2.10 5.11
N GLY A 63 -10.17 -3.08 5.80
CA GLY A 63 -10.92 -4.16 5.19
C GLY A 63 -10.20 -4.81 3.99
N ARG A 64 -10.82 -4.76 2.82
CA ARG A 64 -10.26 -5.32 1.57
C ARG A 64 -8.98 -4.61 1.11
N VAL A 65 -8.84 -3.34 1.41
CA VAL A 65 -7.68 -2.53 1.04
C VAL A 65 -6.40 -3.16 1.57
N LEU A 66 -6.43 -3.73 2.76
CA LEU A 66 -5.28 -4.39 3.36
C LEU A 66 -4.72 -5.52 2.48
N HIS A 67 -5.60 -6.29 1.86
CA HIS A 67 -5.20 -7.42 1.01
C HIS A 67 -4.74 -7.00 -0.40
N LEU A 68 -5.02 -5.76 -0.80
CA LEU A 68 -4.52 -5.20 -2.06
C LEU A 68 -3.08 -4.71 -1.95
N ILE A 69 -2.59 -4.48 -0.75
CA ILE A 69 -1.19 -4.14 -0.50
C ILE A 69 -0.36 -5.41 -0.63
N ARG A 70 0.70 -5.33 -1.42
CA ARG A 70 1.56 -6.48 -1.74
C ARG A 70 2.71 -6.61 -0.75
N PHE A 71 2.40 -6.97 0.49
CA PHE A 71 3.40 -7.14 1.54
C PHE A 71 4.58 -8.02 1.14
N PRO A 72 4.37 -9.17 0.46
CA PRO A 72 5.49 -9.99 0.04
C PRO A 72 6.45 -9.33 -0.94
N ALA A 73 6.01 -8.27 -1.62
CA ALA A 73 6.88 -7.49 -2.52
C ALA A 73 7.80 -6.52 -1.78
N MET A 74 7.51 -6.21 -0.51
CA MET A 74 8.36 -5.36 0.33
C MET A 74 9.65 -6.10 0.76
N THR A 75 10.69 -5.34 1.08
CA THR A 75 11.88 -5.92 1.68
C THR A 75 11.57 -6.41 3.10
N PHE A 76 12.31 -7.41 3.54
CA PHE A 76 12.11 -8.00 4.88
C PHE A 76 12.36 -7.00 6.00
N THR A 77 13.34 -6.11 5.81
CA THR A 77 13.64 -5.02 6.74
C THR A 77 12.44 -4.10 6.93
N VAL A 78 11.83 -3.67 5.81
CA VAL A 78 10.62 -2.82 5.85
C VAL A 78 9.47 -3.52 6.55
N LEU A 79 9.25 -4.80 6.28
CA LEU A 79 8.22 -5.59 6.95
C LEU A 79 8.43 -5.61 8.47
N LYS A 80 9.65 -5.90 8.92
CA LYS A 80 9.98 -5.94 10.35
C LYS A 80 9.88 -4.60 11.05
N GLU A 81 10.34 -3.55 10.42
CA GLU A 81 10.45 -2.23 11.06
C GLU A 81 9.21 -1.38 10.93
N ARG A 82 8.45 -1.55 9.85
CA ARG A 82 7.34 -0.65 9.51
C ARG A 82 5.97 -1.31 9.53
N VAL A 83 5.88 -2.57 9.16
CA VAL A 83 4.59 -3.27 9.00
C VAL A 83 4.23 -4.06 10.25
N PHE A 84 5.07 -4.95 10.69
CA PHE A 84 4.77 -5.83 11.82
C PHE A 84 4.51 -5.09 13.14
N PRO A 85 5.23 -4.00 13.48
CA PRO A 85 4.96 -3.26 14.71
C PRO A 85 3.59 -2.57 14.75
N THR A 86 2.95 -2.34 13.59
CA THR A 86 1.62 -1.72 13.55
C THR A 86 0.52 -2.62 14.10
N GLY A 87 0.75 -3.93 14.12
CA GLY A 87 -0.23 -4.92 14.59
C GLY A 87 -1.46 -5.09 13.68
N VAL A 88 -1.43 -4.53 12.50
CA VAL A 88 -2.55 -4.58 11.53
C VAL A 88 -2.68 -5.97 10.91
N LEU A 89 -1.58 -6.70 10.76
CA LEU A 89 -1.58 -8.07 10.26
C LEU A 89 -1.82 -9.07 11.40
N THR A 90 -2.60 -10.12 11.12
CA THR A 90 -2.76 -11.23 12.08
C THR A 90 -1.47 -12.04 12.19
N PRO A 91 -1.27 -12.77 13.30
CA PRO A 91 -0.10 -13.64 13.46
C PRO A 91 0.04 -14.67 12.31
N GLU A 92 -1.07 -15.19 11.80
CA GLU A 92 -1.08 -16.12 10.67
C GLU A 92 -0.61 -15.44 9.38
N GLU A 93 -1.05 -14.23 9.12
CA GLU A 93 -0.62 -13.44 7.95
C GLU A 93 0.86 -13.08 8.03
N VAL A 94 1.33 -12.66 9.21
CA VAL A 94 2.75 -12.40 9.44
C VAL A 94 3.58 -13.65 9.18
N LYS A 95 3.12 -14.79 9.71
CA LYS A 95 3.78 -16.07 9.50
C LYS A 95 3.83 -16.45 8.02
N ALA A 96 2.73 -16.29 7.30
CA ALA A 96 2.65 -16.58 5.87
C ALA A 96 3.65 -15.73 5.06
N VAL A 97 3.73 -14.44 5.36
CA VAL A 97 4.69 -13.52 4.70
C VAL A 97 6.14 -13.90 5.02
N VAL A 98 6.43 -14.22 6.27
CA VAL A 98 7.77 -14.63 6.71
C VAL A 98 8.18 -15.94 6.02
N GLU A 99 7.31 -16.93 6.01
CA GLU A 99 7.57 -18.23 5.36
C GLU A 99 7.77 -18.08 3.85
N TYR A 100 7.00 -17.21 3.22
CA TYR A 100 7.20 -16.90 1.81
C TYR A 100 8.60 -16.28 1.56
N LYS A 101 9.00 -15.34 2.40
CA LYS A 101 10.28 -14.63 2.26
C LYS A 101 11.49 -15.49 2.59
N GLU A 102 11.42 -16.27 3.66
CA GLU A 102 12.56 -17.06 4.16
C GLU A 102 12.66 -18.44 3.53
N ARG A 103 11.52 -19.09 3.28
CA ARG A 103 11.45 -20.47 2.82
C ARG A 103 11.07 -20.62 1.36
N GLY A 104 10.80 -19.51 0.66
CA GLY A 104 10.45 -19.54 -0.76
C GLY A 104 9.17 -20.27 -1.05
N ARG A 105 8.15 -20.17 -0.21
CA ARG A 105 6.85 -20.76 -0.48
C ARG A 105 6.25 -20.20 -1.79
N PRO A 106 5.52 -21.03 -2.55
CA PRO A 106 4.98 -20.59 -3.85
C PRO A 106 3.87 -19.55 -3.75
N SER A 107 3.21 -19.45 -2.61
CA SER A 107 2.13 -18.48 -2.39
C SER A 107 2.11 -17.97 -0.96
N CYS A 108 1.52 -16.82 -0.79
CA CYS A 108 1.42 -16.12 0.48
C CYS A 108 0.00 -15.58 0.65
N GLU A 109 -0.98 -16.46 0.50
CA GLU A 109 -2.37 -16.04 0.66
C GLU A 109 -2.63 -15.42 2.04
N PRO A 110 -3.47 -14.39 2.12
CA PRO A 110 -4.30 -13.80 1.06
C PRO A 110 -3.62 -12.72 0.19
N PHE A 111 -2.32 -12.55 0.31
CA PHE A 111 -1.61 -11.47 -0.39
C PHE A 111 -1.10 -11.88 -1.77
N VAL A 112 -1.01 -10.89 -2.66
CA VAL A 112 -0.39 -11.07 -3.97
C VAL A 112 1.13 -11.05 -3.80
N CYS A 113 1.79 -12.11 -4.25
CA CYS A 113 3.22 -12.29 -4.03
C CYS A 113 4.10 -11.56 -5.03
N ARG A 114 3.61 -11.31 -6.24
CA ARG A 114 4.38 -10.60 -7.26
C ARG A 114 4.33 -9.08 -7.06
N GLY A 115 5.44 -8.42 -7.35
CA GLY A 115 5.49 -6.96 -7.39
C GLY A 115 4.62 -6.38 -8.51
N ARG A 116 4.30 -5.09 -8.40
CA ARG A 116 3.61 -4.37 -9.47
C ARG A 116 4.51 -4.24 -10.67
N GLN A 117 3.92 -4.29 -11.87
CA GLN A 117 4.68 -4.11 -13.09
C GLN A 117 5.09 -2.65 -13.22
N ARG A 118 6.36 -2.42 -13.44
CA ARG A 118 6.84 -1.10 -13.85
C ARG A 118 6.56 -0.94 -15.32
N VAL A 119 5.78 0.06 -15.65
CA VAL A 119 5.68 0.48 -17.05
C VAL A 119 6.98 1.18 -17.39
N VAL A 120 7.84 0.46 -18.08
CA VAL A 120 9.01 1.08 -18.70
C VAL A 120 8.50 1.87 -19.90
N HIS A 121 8.14 3.12 -19.68
CA HIS A 121 7.89 4.02 -20.80
C HIS A 121 9.19 4.21 -21.55
N ARG A 122 9.30 3.57 -22.70
CA ARG A 122 10.41 3.77 -23.65
C ARG A 122 10.57 5.22 -24.07
N PHE A 123 9.58 6.03 -23.79
CA PHE A 123 9.58 7.47 -24.01
C PHE A 123 9.95 8.25 -22.76
N GLN A 124 10.80 7.71 -21.93
CA GLN A 124 11.40 8.52 -20.91
C GLN A 124 12.24 9.59 -21.57
N VAL A 125 11.59 10.62 -21.89
CA VAL A 125 12.30 11.87 -22.02
C VAL A 125 12.65 12.24 -20.59
N SER A 126 13.81 11.81 -20.19
CA SER A 126 14.41 12.13 -18.91
C SER A 126 14.48 13.62 -18.60
N ALA A 127 14.19 14.46 -19.58
CA ALA A 127 14.11 15.90 -19.43
C ALA A 127 12.89 16.39 -18.64
N TYR A 128 11.88 15.55 -18.45
CA TYR A 128 10.70 15.91 -17.68
C TYR A 128 10.79 15.28 -16.28
N SER A 129 11.63 15.87 -15.50
CA SER A 129 11.68 15.61 -14.07
C SER A 129 10.56 16.33 -13.31
N ASP A 130 9.61 16.91 -13.99
CA ASP A 130 8.48 17.56 -13.36
C ASP A 130 7.54 16.52 -12.75
N ASP A 131 7.72 16.34 -11.50
CA ASP A 131 7.06 15.34 -10.67
C ASP A 131 5.54 15.34 -10.80
N LEU A 132 4.96 16.49 -11.07
CA LEU A 132 3.52 16.63 -11.24
C LEU A 132 2.99 15.96 -12.51
N ALA A 133 3.70 16.07 -13.62
CA ALA A 133 3.32 15.44 -14.87
C ALA A 133 3.45 13.91 -14.77
N SER A 134 4.51 13.44 -14.15
CA SER A 134 4.72 12.01 -13.88
C SER A 134 3.64 11.45 -12.95
N PHE A 135 3.26 12.19 -11.93
CA PHE A 135 2.22 11.81 -11.00
C PHE A 135 0.85 11.68 -11.68
N CYS A 136 0.48 12.66 -12.50
CA CYS A 136 -0.78 12.61 -13.26
C CYS A 136 -0.82 11.43 -14.23
N THR A 137 0.29 11.08 -14.84
CA THR A 137 0.42 9.92 -15.73
C THR A 137 0.28 8.61 -14.96
N LEU A 138 0.88 8.51 -13.79
CA LEU A 138 0.78 7.33 -12.91
C LEU A 138 -0.65 7.08 -12.43
N VAL A 139 -1.36 8.12 -12.07
CA VAL A 139 -2.75 8.02 -11.58
C VAL A 139 -3.72 7.69 -12.73
N ARG A 140 -3.40 8.06 -13.96
CA ARG A 140 -4.24 7.76 -15.13
C ARG A 140 -4.06 6.36 -15.68
N SER A 141 -2.95 5.78 -15.42
CA SER A 141 -2.71 4.39 -15.82
C SER A 141 -3.29 3.45 -14.78
#